data_ded224cd143f9c6192583d8b7440f7e6
#
_entry.id   ded224cd143f9c6192583d8b7440f7e6
#
_cell.length_a   1.000
_cell.length_b   1.000
_cell.length_c   1.000
_cell.angle_alpha   90.00
_cell.angle_beta   90.00
_cell.angle_gamma   90.00
#
_symmetry.space_group_name_H-M   'P 1'
#
loop_
_entity.id
_entity.type
_entity.pdbx_description
1 polymer ?
#
loop_
_entity_poly.entity_id
_entity_poly.type
_entity_poly.pdbx_seq_one_letter_code
_entity_poly.pdbx_strand_id
1 'polypeptide(L)'
;MTEPLARYQARIETALMHALPPAGERLADAMRYATLGGGKRLRAALLYATADDLGVPLDSVDAAACAVEAIHAYSLIHDDLPAMDDDDLRRGRPSTHRAFDEATAILAGDALNTLAFALLAASPLTPAVKLAQIQTLADAAGWAGMIGGQMRDMAATGQPLTLPQLQTLHRGKTGALIRAALHLGALPAADYAAHATTLDDLGEHLGIAYQITDDILDATADSATLGKTAGKDAAQGKNTYPALLGLDASRAALAQHSAQAEAAAARLPHGAPRLRALLARITHRSH
;
A
#
# COMPACT_ATOMS: atom_id res chain seq x y z
N MET A 1 11.81 12.62 16.52
CA MET A 1 10.74 11.65 16.21
C MET A 1 10.50 11.44 14.71
N THR A 2 11.39 11.90 13.86
CA THR A 2 11.36 11.68 12.38
C THR A 2 12.22 10.49 11.94
N GLU A 3 13.00 9.94 12.83
CA GLU A 3 14.06 8.95 12.59
C GLU A 3 13.58 7.56 12.07
N PRO A 4 12.53 6.91 12.62
CA PRO A 4 12.22 5.55 12.17
C PRO A 4 11.71 5.50 10.71
N LEU A 5 10.83 6.41 10.30
CA LEU A 5 10.30 6.40 8.93
C LEU A 5 11.38 6.69 7.90
N ALA A 6 12.23 7.71 8.14
CA ALA A 6 13.32 8.04 7.22
C ALA A 6 14.32 6.87 7.08
N ARG A 7 14.62 6.17 8.20
CA ARG A 7 15.45 4.97 8.21
C ARG A 7 14.85 3.85 7.36
N TYR A 8 13.54 3.57 7.51
CA TYR A 8 12.87 2.53 6.73
C TYR A 8 12.78 2.91 5.25
N GLN A 9 12.52 4.19 4.94
CA GLN A 9 12.53 4.68 3.57
C GLN A 9 13.90 4.54 2.90
N ALA A 10 14.97 4.95 3.57
CA ALA A 10 16.33 4.77 3.03
C ALA A 10 16.67 3.29 2.83
N ARG A 11 16.26 2.40 3.76
CA ARG A 11 16.48 0.96 3.65
C ARG A 11 15.79 0.38 2.44
N ILE A 12 14.50 0.65 2.26
CA ILE A 12 13.72 0.09 1.13
C ILE A 12 14.22 0.63 -0.21
N GLU A 13 14.62 1.91 -0.31
CA GLU A 13 15.17 2.44 -1.56
C GLU A 13 16.47 1.70 -1.94
N THR A 14 17.34 1.44 -0.97
CA THR A 14 18.56 0.65 -1.20
C THR A 14 18.23 -0.79 -1.59
N ALA A 15 17.29 -1.44 -0.89
CA ALA A 15 16.90 -2.82 -1.18
C ALA A 15 16.27 -2.95 -2.59
N LEU A 16 15.40 -2.02 -2.98
CA LEU A 16 14.78 -2.00 -4.31
C LEU A 16 15.80 -1.78 -5.42
N MET A 17 16.81 -0.92 -5.22
CA MET A 17 17.88 -0.73 -6.22
C MET A 17 18.62 -2.04 -6.53
N HIS A 18 18.81 -2.92 -5.53
CA HIS A 18 19.46 -4.22 -5.69
C HIS A 18 18.51 -5.31 -6.19
N ALA A 19 17.22 -5.25 -5.83
CA ALA A 19 16.23 -6.25 -6.20
C ALA A 19 15.76 -6.13 -7.66
N LEU A 20 15.79 -4.91 -8.22
CA LEU A 20 15.37 -4.66 -9.60
C LEU A 20 16.47 -5.04 -10.59
N PRO A 21 16.11 -5.54 -11.80
CA PRO A 21 17.09 -5.85 -12.84
C PRO A 21 17.96 -4.63 -13.18
N PRO A 22 19.23 -4.84 -13.62
CA PRO A 22 20.11 -3.73 -13.99
C PRO A 22 19.52 -2.90 -15.12
N ALA A 23 19.82 -1.60 -15.12
CA ALA A 23 19.41 -0.70 -16.20
C ALA A 23 20.13 -1.03 -17.53
N GLY A 24 19.52 -0.63 -18.65
CA GLY A 24 20.08 -0.76 -19.98
C GLY A 24 19.20 -1.54 -20.95
N GLU A 25 18.18 -2.24 -20.46
CA GLU A 25 17.12 -2.83 -21.28
C GLU A 25 15.80 -2.11 -21.03
N ARG A 26 15.02 -1.86 -22.09
CA ARG A 26 13.79 -1.07 -22.04
C ARG A 26 12.82 -1.52 -20.94
N LEU A 27 12.63 -2.83 -20.77
CA LEU A 27 11.75 -3.38 -19.73
C LEU A 27 12.30 -3.09 -18.32
N ALA A 28 13.60 -3.35 -18.11
CA ALA A 28 14.27 -3.07 -16.85
C ALA A 28 14.21 -1.57 -16.50
N ASP A 29 14.43 -0.71 -17.48
CA ASP A 29 14.37 0.75 -17.31
C ASP A 29 12.97 1.20 -16.93
N ALA A 30 11.91 0.65 -17.55
CA ALA A 30 10.52 0.95 -17.20
C ALA A 30 10.15 0.46 -15.78
N MET A 31 10.56 -0.76 -15.39
CA MET A 31 10.38 -1.29 -14.03
C MET A 31 11.06 -0.39 -12.98
N ARG A 32 12.30 0.02 -13.24
CA ARG A 32 13.06 0.93 -12.37
C ARG A 32 12.42 2.32 -12.32
N TYR A 33 12.01 2.86 -13.46
CA TYR A 33 11.34 4.14 -13.55
C TYR A 33 10.10 4.22 -12.66
N ALA A 34 9.23 3.21 -12.74
CA ALA A 34 8.00 3.15 -11.96
C ALA A 34 8.25 2.91 -10.47
N THR A 35 9.22 2.05 -10.15
CA THR A 35 9.46 1.63 -8.77
C THR A 35 10.32 2.63 -8.01
N LEU A 36 11.42 3.13 -8.60
CA LEU A 36 12.36 4.06 -7.95
C LEU A 36 11.95 5.54 -8.08
N GLY A 37 10.79 5.83 -8.66
CA GLY A 37 10.27 7.18 -8.87
C GLY A 37 9.83 7.93 -7.60
N GLY A 38 10.28 7.51 -6.41
CA GLY A 38 9.89 8.11 -5.13
C GLY A 38 8.59 7.53 -4.58
N GLY A 39 8.03 8.21 -3.58
CA GLY A 39 6.81 7.82 -2.89
C GLY A 39 7.00 7.69 -1.38
N LYS A 40 5.88 7.56 -0.66
CA LYS A 40 5.89 7.53 0.82
C LYS A 40 6.41 6.20 1.39
N ARG A 41 6.54 5.15 0.58
CA ARG A 41 7.00 3.79 0.97
C ARG A 41 6.27 3.25 2.21
N LEU A 42 4.98 3.54 2.28
CA LEU A 42 4.21 3.27 3.49
C LEU A 42 4.12 1.77 3.80
N ARG A 43 3.92 0.94 2.77
CA ARG A 43 3.75 -0.52 2.95
C ARG A 43 5.03 -1.15 3.47
N ALA A 44 6.17 -0.80 2.87
CA ALA A 44 7.47 -1.23 3.37
C ALA A 44 7.76 -0.69 4.77
N ALA A 45 7.40 0.57 5.07
CA ALA A 45 7.59 1.14 6.40
C ALA A 45 6.77 0.43 7.47
N LEU A 46 5.50 0.08 7.19
CA LEU A 46 4.65 -0.71 8.08
C LEU A 46 5.22 -2.11 8.31
N LEU A 47 5.70 -2.76 7.24
CA LEU A 47 6.35 -4.06 7.32
C LEU A 47 7.59 -4.01 8.22
N TYR A 48 8.49 -3.06 8.01
CA TYR A 48 9.69 -2.91 8.82
C TYR A 48 9.38 -2.53 10.28
N ALA A 49 8.40 -1.66 10.50
CA ALA A 49 8.01 -1.29 11.86
C ALA A 49 7.42 -2.49 12.62
N THR A 50 6.62 -3.33 11.94
CA THR A 50 6.09 -4.57 12.53
C THR A 50 7.23 -5.54 12.86
N ALA A 51 8.15 -5.76 11.94
CA ALA A 51 9.33 -6.61 12.16
C ALA A 51 10.16 -6.13 13.35
N ASP A 52 10.46 -4.84 13.39
CA ASP A 52 11.30 -4.20 14.43
C ASP A 52 10.60 -4.22 15.82
N ASP A 53 9.27 -4.02 15.87
CA ASP A 53 8.51 -4.11 17.12
C ASP A 53 8.35 -5.56 17.65
N LEU A 54 8.41 -6.56 16.75
CA LEU A 54 8.39 -7.99 17.10
C LEU A 54 9.81 -8.60 17.20
N GLY A 55 10.87 -7.81 17.14
CA GLY A 55 12.24 -8.28 17.27
C GLY A 55 12.75 -9.12 16.10
N VAL A 56 12.10 -9.03 14.93
CA VAL A 56 12.54 -9.69 13.70
C VAL A 56 13.67 -8.87 13.05
N PRO A 57 14.82 -9.49 12.70
CA PRO A 57 15.89 -8.79 11.99
C PRO A 57 15.44 -8.22 10.65
N LEU A 58 15.68 -6.93 10.40
CA LEU A 58 15.16 -6.23 9.22
C LEU A 58 15.72 -6.76 7.89
N ASP A 59 16.94 -7.29 7.89
CA ASP A 59 17.54 -7.93 6.70
C ASP A 59 16.83 -9.21 6.27
N SER A 60 16.20 -9.91 7.20
CA SER A 60 15.40 -11.10 6.89
C SER A 60 14.08 -10.78 6.17
N VAL A 61 13.61 -9.53 6.23
CA VAL A 61 12.33 -9.10 5.63
C VAL A 61 12.50 -8.12 4.46
N ASP A 62 13.71 -7.79 4.04
CA ASP A 62 13.97 -6.92 2.88
C ASP A 62 13.32 -7.43 1.60
N ALA A 63 13.38 -8.75 1.37
CA ALA A 63 12.73 -9.38 0.22
C ALA A 63 11.21 -9.17 0.22
N ALA A 64 10.57 -9.29 1.39
CA ALA A 64 9.14 -9.06 1.55
C ALA A 64 8.77 -7.57 1.39
N ALA A 65 9.61 -6.67 1.89
CA ALA A 65 9.43 -5.24 1.71
C ALA A 65 9.54 -4.83 0.23
N CYS A 66 10.52 -5.38 -0.50
CA CYS A 66 10.63 -5.19 -1.95
C CYS A 66 9.43 -5.79 -2.69
N ALA A 67 8.97 -6.96 -2.30
CA ALA A 67 7.85 -7.64 -2.94
C ALA A 67 6.54 -6.83 -2.81
N VAL A 68 6.21 -6.33 -1.63
CA VAL A 68 4.98 -5.54 -1.44
C VAL A 68 5.04 -4.20 -2.17
N GLU A 69 6.21 -3.56 -2.28
CA GLU A 69 6.37 -2.34 -3.07
C GLU A 69 6.37 -2.62 -4.58
N ALA A 70 6.87 -3.77 -5.04
CA ALA A 70 6.77 -4.20 -6.44
C ALA A 70 5.30 -4.45 -6.84
N ILE A 71 4.52 -5.13 -6.00
CA ILE A 71 3.07 -5.30 -6.18
C ILE A 71 2.37 -3.94 -6.25
N HIS A 72 2.71 -3.01 -5.35
CA HIS A 72 2.14 -1.68 -5.38
C HIS A 72 2.55 -0.89 -6.62
N ALA A 73 3.80 -1.01 -7.07
CA ALA A 73 4.27 -0.32 -8.27
C ALA A 73 3.56 -0.83 -9.52
N TYR A 74 3.40 -2.16 -9.69
CA TYR A 74 2.68 -2.69 -10.84
C TYR A 74 1.22 -2.22 -10.85
N SER A 75 0.55 -2.19 -9.70
CA SER A 75 -0.85 -1.74 -9.66
C SER A 75 -0.99 -0.29 -10.13
N LEU A 76 -0.05 0.60 -9.73
CA LEU A 76 -0.05 1.98 -10.19
C LEU A 76 0.26 2.11 -11.69
N ILE A 77 1.16 1.28 -12.24
CA ILE A 77 1.44 1.29 -13.68
C ILE A 77 0.20 0.94 -14.47
N HIS A 78 -0.53 -0.11 -14.05
CA HIS A 78 -1.73 -0.55 -14.74
C HIS A 78 -2.91 0.40 -14.51
N ASP A 79 -3.07 0.95 -13.31
CA ASP A 79 -4.11 1.94 -13.02
C ASP A 79 -3.96 3.20 -13.89
N ASP A 80 -2.74 3.63 -14.22
CA ASP A 80 -2.48 4.81 -15.05
C ASP A 80 -2.76 4.62 -16.54
N LEU A 81 -2.97 3.39 -17.04
CA LEU A 81 -3.21 3.11 -18.46
C LEU A 81 -4.50 3.76 -18.98
N PRO A 82 -4.57 4.08 -20.31
CA PRO A 82 -5.77 4.67 -20.91
C PRO A 82 -7.05 3.84 -20.75
N ALA A 83 -6.93 2.52 -20.62
CA ALA A 83 -8.06 1.61 -20.37
C ALA A 83 -8.55 1.61 -18.91
N MET A 84 -7.87 2.31 -18.01
CA MET A 84 -8.11 2.38 -16.59
C MET A 84 -8.41 3.84 -16.16
N ASP A 85 -7.54 4.46 -15.35
CA ASP A 85 -7.74 5.84 -14.86
C ASP A 85 -7.27 6.92 -15.86
N ASP A 86 -6.56 6.54 -16.94
CA ASP A 86 -5.99 7.41 -17.99
C ASP A 86 -5.22 8.61 -17.41
N ASP A 87 -4.25 8.30 -16.54
CA ASP A 87 -3.46 9.30 -15.84
C ASP A 87 -2.15 9.59 -16.58
N ASP A 88 -1.96 10.84 -17.03
CA ASP A 88 -0.73 11.29 -17.67
C ASP A 88 0.45 11.46 -16.72
N LEU A 89 0.17 11.71 -15.45
CA LEU A 89 1.18 12.02 -14.43
C LEU A 89 1.04 11.14 -13.18
N ARG A 90 2.17 10.64 -12.69
CA ARG A 90 2.29 9.94 -11.41
C ARG A 90 3.42 10.55 -10.57
N ARG A 91 3.11 11.05 -9.36
CA ARG A 91 4.08 11.73 -8.47
C ARG A 91 4.81 12.90 -9.15
N GLY A 92 4.09 13.69 -9.94
CA GLY A 92 4.64 14.85 -10.66
C GLY A 92 5.52 14.52 -11.87
N ARG A 93 5.61 13.25 -12.27
CA ARG A 93 6.35 12.77 -13.44
C ARG A 93 5.38 12.11 -14.43
N PRO A 94 5.70 12.03 -15.74
CA PRO A 94 4.91 11.25 -16.68
C PRO A 94 4.66 9.83 -16.15
N SER A 95 3.43 9.34 -16.29
CA SER A 95 3.10 7.93 -16.00
C SER A 95 3.92 6.99 -16.90
N THR A 96 4.02 5.71 -16.55
CA THR A 96 4.92 4.80 -17.27
C THR A 96 4.55 4.68 -18.75
N HIS A 97 3.26 4.61 -19.08
CA HIS A 97 2.82 4.54 -20.48
C HIS A 97 3.11 5.84 -21.27
N ARG A 98 3.17 6.98 -20.59
CA ARG A 98 3.56 8.26 -21.20
C ARG A 98 5.08 8.43 -21.35
N ALA A 99 5.85 7.89 -20.41
CA ALA A 99 7.31 7.95 -20.44
C ALA A 99 7.91 6.95 -21.44
N PHE A 100 7.24 5.82 -21.67
CA PHE A 100 7.67 4.75 -22.59
C PHE A 100 6.63 4.53 -23.71
N ASP A 101 5.71 3.60 -23.51
CA ASP A 101 4.51 3.31 -24.30
C ASP A 101 3.60 2.35 -23.49
N GLU A 102 2.38 2.12 -23.99
CA GLU A 102 1.39 1.24 -23.31
C GLU A 102 1.87 -0.20 -23.20
N ALA A 103 2.43 -0.77 -24.27
CA ALA A 103 2.91 -2.15 -24.27
C ALA A 103 4.04 -2.34 -23.25
N THR A 104 4.99 -1.39 -23.19
CA THR A 104 6.07 -1.41 -22.20
C THR A 104 5.53 -1.27 -20.78
N ALA A 105 4.53 -0.43 -20.56
CA ALA A 105 3.89 -0.27 -19.25
C ALA A 105 3.18 -1.55 -18.80
N ILE A 106 2.40 -2.20 -19.65
CA ILE A 106 1.75 -3.48 -19.38
C ILE A 106 2.78 -4.52 -18.96
N LEU A 107 3.83 -4.72 -19.80
CA LEU A 107 4.87 -5.71 -19.53
C LEU A 107 5.70 -5.39 -18.28
N ALA A 108 5.94 -4.11 -17.97
CA ALA A 108 6.63 -3.71 -16.74
C ALA A 108 5.80 -4.04 -15.49
N GLY A 109 4.48 -3.85 -15.55
CA GLY A 109 3.57 -4.27 -14.50
C GLY A 109 3.57 -5.79 -14.29
N ASP A 110 3.46 -6.57 -15.36
CA ASP A 110 3.50 -8.03 -15.32
C ASP A 110 4.84 -8.55 -14.75
N ALA A 111 5.95 -7.94 -15.17
CA ALA A 111 7.28 -8.30 -14.69
C ALA A 111 7.46 -7.98 -13.20
N LEU A 112 6.97 -6.82 -12.72
CA LEU A 112 7.02 -6.46 -11.29
C LEU A 112 6.15 -7.38 -10.44
N ASN A 113 4.96 -7.75 -10.92
CA ASN A 113 4.10 -8.71 -10.24
C ASN A 113 4.81 -10.06 -10.08
N THR A 114 5.41 -10.59 -11.15
CA THR A 114 6.16 -11.84 -11.11
C THR A 114 7.40 -11.74 -10.22
N LEU A 115 8.14 -10.62 -10.29
CA LEU A 115 9.33 -10.36 -9.47
C LEU A 115 9.01 -10.40 -7.97
N ALA A 116 7.86 -9.89 -7.56
CA ALA A 116 7.46 -9.90 -6.14
C ALA A 116 7.48 -11.33 -5.55
N PHE A 117 6.92 -12.29 -6.25
CA PHE A 117 6.91 -13.69 -5.79
C PHE A 117 8.28 -14.36 -5.91
N ALA A 118 9.07 -14.03 -6.92
CA ALA A 118 10.44 -14.51 -7.06
C ALA A 118 11.32 -14.04 -5.88
N LEU A 119 11.17 -12.79 -5.43
CA LEU A 119 11.89 -12.26 -4.28
C LEU A 119 11.54 -13.01 -2.99
N LEU A 120 10.27 -13.29 -2.73
CA LEU A 120 9.85 -14.07 -1.56
C LEU A 120 10.41 -15.50 -1.61
N ALA A 121 10.34 -16.15 -2.77
CA ALA A 121 10.86 -17.50 -2.96
C ALA A 121 12.38 -17.59 -2.75
N ALA A 122 13.12 -16.56 -3.13
CA ALA A 122 14.57 -16.48 -2.98
C ALA A 122 15.05 -15.99 -1.60
N SER A 123 14.14 -15.52 -0.71
CA SER A 123 14.50 -14.98 0.61
C SER A 123 15.26 -16.00 1.48
N PRO A 124 16.07 -15.56 2.47
CA PRO A 124 16.86 -16.48 3.30
C PRO A 124 16.05 -17.16 4.43
N LEU A 125 14.73 -17.11 4.35
CA LEU A 125 13.83 -17.67 5.37
C LEU A 125 13.58 -19.17 5.18
N THR A 126 13.00 -19.82 6.17
CA THR A 126 12.63 -21.24 6.08
C THR A 126 11.54 -21.46 5.01
N PRO A 127 11.47 -22.64 4.38
CA PRO A 127 10.43 -22.94 3.38
C PRO A 127 9.00 -22.67 3.86
N ALA A 128 8.71 -22.95 5.14
CA ALA A 128 7.38 -22.72 5.71
C ALA A 128 7.05 -21.22 5.77
N VAL A 129 7.99 -20.37 6.19
CA VAL A 129 7.78 -18.92 6.26
C VAL A 129 7.69 -18.32 4.85
N LYS A 130 8.54 -18.77 3.90
CA LYS A 130 8.44 -18.37 2.50
C LYS A 130 7.06 -18.65 1.91
N LEU A 131 6.57 -19.87 2.10
CA LEU A 131 5.25 -20.26 1.60
C LEU A 131 4.14 -19.40 2.22
N ALA A 132 4.20 -19.15 3.53
CA ALA A 132 3.26 -18.27 4.21
C ALA A 132 3.30 -16.84 3.68
N GLN A 133 4.51 -16.28 3.44
CA GLN A 133 4.65 -14.95 2.84
C GLN A 133 4.11 -14.89 1.41
N ILE A 134 4.38 -15.90 0.59
CA ILE A 134 3.86 -16.01 -0.79
C ILE A 134 2.33 -16.05 -0.76
N GLN A 135 1.75 -16.90 0.10
CA GLN A 135 0.29 -17.00 0.23
C GLN A 135 -0.34 -15.68 0.70
N THR A 136 0.22 -15.06 1.74
CA THR A 136 -0.25 -13.77 2.27
C THR A 136 -0.26 -12.68 1.18
N LEU A 137 0.82 -12.59 0.38
CA LEU A 137 0.90 -11.60 -0.68
C LEU A 137 -0.03 -11.92 -1.86
N ALA A 138 -0.17 -13.21 -2.22
CA ALA A 138 -1.05 -13.65 -3.30
C ALA A 138 -2.52 -13.37 -2.98
N ASP A 139 -2.95 -13.67 -1.75
CA ASP A 139 -4.32 -13.39 -1.30
C ASP A 139 -4.60 -11.88 -1.30
N ALA A 140 -3.64 -11.08 -0.82
CA ALA A 140 -3.81 -9.63 -0.73
C ALA A 140 -3.75 -8.92 -2.10
N ALA A 141 -2.92 -9.38 -3.02
CA ALA A 141 -2.80 -8.81 -4.37
C ALA A 141 -3.89 -9.32 -5.32
N GLY A 142 -4.40 -10.53 -5.08
CA GLY A 142 -5.21 -11.32 -5.99
C GLY A 142 -6.67 -10.84 -6.17
N TRP A 143 -7.48 -11.74 -6.74
CA TRP A 143 -8.88 -11.47 -7.10
C TRP A 143 -9.78 -11.16 -5.89
N ALA A 144 -9.49 -11.69 -4.72
CA ALA A 144 -10.22 -11.40 -3.48
C ALA A 144 -9.69 -10.13 -2.77
N GLY A 145 -8.46 -9.72 -3.07
CA GLY A 145 -7.77 -8.56 -2.52
C GLY A 145 -7.79 -7.34 -3.44
N MET A 146 -6.59 -6.82 -3.73
CA MET A 146 -6.38 -5.54 -4.43
C MET A 146 -6.96 -5.54 -5.85
N ILE A 147 -6.69 -6.58 -6.67
CA ILE A 147 -7.23 -6.66 -8.04
C ILE A 147 -8.75 -6.72 -8.03
N GLY A 148 -9.33 -7.56 -7.15
CA GLY A 148 -10.79 -7.61 -7.00
C GLY A 148 -11.38 -6.30 -6.46
N GLY A 149 -10.66 -5.60 -5.60
CA GLY A 149 -11.02 -4.25 -5.13
C GLY A 149 -11.03 -3.24 -6.27
N GLN A 150 -10.00 -3.25 -7.13
CA GLN A 150 -9.91 -2.40 -8.32
C GLN A 150 -11.05 -2.68 -9.30
N MET A 151 -11.37 -3.96 -9.54
CA MET A 151 -12.50 -4.31 -10.42
C MET A 151 -13.83 -3.78 -9.88
N ARG A 152 -14.04 -3.85 -8.55
CA ARG A 152 -15.26 -3.29 -7.91
C ARG A 152 -15.27 -1.77 -8.00
N ASP A 153 -14.14 -1.09 -7.88
CA ASP A 153 -14.02 0.36 -8.01
C ASP A 153 -14.44 0.82 -9.41
N MET A 154 -13.91 0.19 -10.44
CA MET A 154 -14.29 0.45 -11.84
C MET A 154 -15.78 0.20 -12.08
N ALA A 155 -16.31 -0.91 -11.60
CA ALA A 155 -17.73 -1.27 -11.77
C ALA A 155 -18.67 -0.31 -11.00
N ALA A 156 -18.18 0.33 -9.94
CA ALA A 156 -18.95 1.26 -9.12
C ALA A 156 -18.88 2.72 -9.61
N THR A 157 -18.06 3.01 -10.63
CA THR A 157 -17.93 4.37 -11.16
C THR A 157 -19.28 4.85 -11.71
N GLY A 158 -19.76 6.01 -11.21
CA GLY A 158 -21.08 6.55 -11.58
C GLY A 158 -22.29 5.82 -10.98
N GLN A 159 -22.07 4.82 -10.11
CA GLN A 159 -23.13 4.11 -9.39
C GLN A 159 -23.03 4.40 -7.88
N PRO A 160 -24.13 4.79 -7.19
CA PRO A 160 -24.06 5.05 -5.77
C PRO A 160 -23.84 3.76 -4.98
N LEU A 161 -22.86 3.78 -4.07
CA LEU A 161 -22.61 2.70 -3.13
C LEU A 161 -23.23 3.00 -1.75
N THR A 162 -23.62 1.94 -1.04
CA THR A 162 -23.86 2.03 0.41
C THR A 162 -22.52 2.07 1.17
N LEU A 163 -22.53 2.55 2.41
CA LEU A 163 -21.32 2.56 3.24
C LEU A 163 -20.66 1.18 3.40
N PRO A 164 -21.40 0.07 3.65
CA PRO A 164 -20.78 -1.26 3.71
C PRO A 164 -20.12 -1.69 2.39
N GLN A 165 -20.71 -1.31 1.24
CA GLN A 165 -20.13 -1.60 -0.08
C GLN A 165 -18.84 -0.79 -0.31
N LEU A 166 -18.82 0.51 0.04
CA LEU A 166 -17.64 1.36 -0.01
C LEU A 166 -16.53 0.81 0.88
N GLN A 167 -16.84 0.41 2.11
CA GLN A 167 -15.88 -0.22 3.01
C GLN A 167 -15.33 -1.53 2.44
N THR A 168 -16.15 -2.36 1.81
CA THR A 168 -15.70 -3.60 1.18
C THR A 168 -14.74 -3.33 0.02
N LEU A 169 -15.02 -2.30 -0.78
CA LEU A 169 -14.13 -1.84 -1.84
C LEU A 169 -12.78 -1.40 -1.27
N HIS A 170 -12.77 -0.54 -0.25
CA HIS A 170 -11.56 -0.02 0.39
C HIS A 170 -10.73 -1.12 1.07
N ARG A 171 -11.39 -2.10 1.72
CA ARG A 171 -10.73 -3.29 2.29
C ARG A 171 -9.95 -4.07 1.24
N GLY A 172 -10.54 -4.25 0.06
CA GLY A 172 -9.88 -4.95 -1.05
C GLY A 172 -8.79 -4.09 -1.69
N LYS A 173 -9.17 -2.96 -2.30
CA LYS A 173 -8.27 -2.14 -3.13
C LYS A 173 -7.05 -1.63 -2.36
N THR A 174 -7.24 -1.15 -1.15
CA THR A 174 -6.18 -0.50 -0.35
C THR A 174 -5.80 -1.29 0.90
N GLY A 175 -6.80 -1.73 1.66
CA GLY A 175 -6.62 -2.37 2.96
C GLY A 175 -5.88 -3.71 2.88
N ALA A 176 -6.12 -4.51 1.84
CA ALA A 176 -5.52 -5.84 1.70
C ALA A 176 -3.99 -5.81 1.70
N LEU A 177 -3.38 -4.91 0.92
CA LEU A 177 -1.91 -4.78 0.91
C LEU A 177 -1.35 -4.12 2.18
N ILE A 178 -2.09 -3.23 2.84
CA ILE A 178 -1.70 -2.68 4.14
C ILE A 178 -1.66 -3.80 5.19
N ARG A 179 -2.70 -4.61 5.26
CA ARG A 179 -2.76 -5.77 6.16
C ARG A 179 -1.66 -6.78 5.84
N ALA A 180 -1.46 -7.12 4.56
CA ALA A 180 -0.38 -8.00 4.15
C ALA A 180 1.00 -7.49 4.57
N ALA A 181 1.26 -6.19 4.48
CA ALA A 181 2.53 -5.60 4.91
C ALA A 181 2.82 -5.85 6.40
N LEU A 182 1.81 -5.73 7.26
CA LEU A 182 1.93 -6.05 8.70
C LEU A 182 2.27 -7.52 8.92
N HIS A 183 1.53 -8.43 8.27
CA HIS A 183 1.76 -9.87 8.38
C HIS A 183 3.12 -10.30 7.81
N LEU A 184 3.52 -9.77 6.65
CA LEU A 184 4.80 -10.08 6.03
C LEU A 184 6.00 -9.71 6.92
N GLY A 185 5.89 -8.60 7.67
CA GLY A 185 6.89 -8.23 8.67
C GLY A 185 6.90 -9.12 9.90
N ALA A 186 5.74 -9.64 10.30
CA ALA A 186 5.57 -10.47 11.50
C ALA A 186 5.84 -11.96 11.28
N LEU A 187 5.60 -12.49 10.07
CA LEU A 187 5.67 -13.94 9.77
C LEU A 187 6.97 -14.63 10.19
N PRO A 188 8.16 -13.99 10.17
CA PRO A 188 9.38 -14.62 10.68
C PRO A 188 9.49 -14.65 12.22
N ALA A 189 8.61 -13.97 12.98
CA ALA A 189 8.64 -14.00 14.43
C ALA A 189 8.19 -15.38 14.94
N ALA A 190 8.87 -15.89 15.98
CA ALA A 190 8.57 -17.21 16.55
C ALA A 190 7.17 -17.30 17.15
N ASP A 191 6.64 -16.19 17.63
CA ASP A 191 5.33 -16.06 18.27
C ASP A 191 4.26 -15.40 17.36
N TYR A 192 4.51 -15.36 16.05
CA TYR A 192 3.58 -14.78 15.05
C TYR A 192 2.12 -15.18 15.27
N ALA A 193 1.87 -16.47 15.53
CA ALA A 193 0.50 -16.99 15.70
C ALA A 193 -0.26 -16.30 16.85
N ALA A 194 0.43 -15.86 17.90
CA ALA A 194 -0.17 -15.14 19.01
C ALA A 194 -0.59 -13.69 18.64
N HIS A 195 -0.04 -13.15 17.57
CA HIS A 195 -0.25 -11.77 17.16
C HIS A 195 -1.11 -11.63 15.89
N ALA A 196 -1.36 -12.72 15.16
CA ALA A 196 -2.00 -12.71 13.85
C ALA A 196 -3.37 -11.98 13.85
N THR A 197 -4.27 -12.33 14.79
CA THR A 197 -5.58 -11.67 14.92
C THR A 197 -5.45 -10.18 15.25
N THR A 198 -4.48 -9.82 16.08
CA THR A 198 -4.23 -8.39 16.41
C THR A 198 -3.73 -7.62 15.21
N LEU A 199 -2.91 -8.23 14.35
CA LEU A 199 -2.44 -7.64 13.10
C LEU A 199 -3.57 -7.54 12.07
N ASP A 200 -4.50 -8.49 12.04
CA ASP A 200 -5.72 -8.40 11.22
C ASP A 200 -6.58 -7.21 11.64
N ASP A 201 -6.88 -7.06 12.94
CA ASP A 201 -7.65 -5.93 13.48
C ASP A 201 -6.97 -4.60 13.16
N LEU A 202 -5.66 -4.52 13.38
CA LEU A 202 -4.87 -3.33 13.08
C LEU A 202 -4.93 -2.98 11.59
N GLY A 203 -4.70 -3.95 10.72
CA GLY A 203 -4.69 -3.76 9.27
C GLY A 203 -6.04 -3.36 8.71
N GLU A 204 -7.13 -3.93 9.24
CA GLU A 204 -8.51 -3.59 8.89
C GLU A 204 -8.79 -2.09 9.15
N HIS A 205 -8.55 -1.65 10.38
CA HIS A 205 -8.85 -0.28 10.77
C HIS A 205 -7.89 0.74 10.15
N LEU A 206 -6.62 0.41 10.04
CA LEU A 206 -5.62 1.26 9.37
C LEU A 206 -5.92 1.44 7.89
N GLY A 207 -6.32 0.37 7.18
CA GLY A 207 -6.66 0.43 5.77
C GLY A 207 -7.84 1.36 5.48
N ILE A 208 -8.89 1.27 6.31
CA ILE A 208 -10.05 2.15 6.21
C ILE A 208 -9.67 3.60 6.58
N ALA A 209 -8.96 3.81 7.69
CA ALA A 209 -8.53 5.15 8.11
C ALA A 209 -7.64 5.82 7.05
N TYR A 210 -6.74 5.06 6.42
CA TYR A 210 -5.90 5.55 5.32
C TYR A 210 -6.75 6.08 4.17
N GLN A 211 -7.75 5.31 3.73
CA GLN A 211 -8.61 5.69 2.61
C GLN A 211 -9.49 6.88 2.97
N ILE A 212 -10.09 6.92 4.16
CA ILE A 212 -10.86 8.09 4.62
C ILE A 212 -9.99 9.35 4.61
N THR A 213 -8.72 9.23 5.03
CA THR A 213 -7.77 10.36 5.00
C THR A 213 -7.53 10.84 3.57
N ASP A 214 -7.28 9.92 2.63
CA ASP A 214 -7.07 10.26 1.22
C ASP A 214 -8.34 10.91 0.62
N ASP A 215 -9.54 10.39 0.89
CA ASP A 215 -10.82 10.94 0.44
C ASP A 215 -11.07 12.37 0.99
N ILE A 216 -10.77 12.61 2.27
CA ILE A 216 -10.91 13.94 2.89
C ILE A 216 -9.91 14.92 2.26
N LEU A 217 -8.66 14.49 2.05
CA LEU A 217 -7.63 15.33 1.42
C LEU A 217 -8.01 15.69 -0.02
N ASP A 218 -8.50 14.74 -0.82
CA ASP A 218 -8.94 15.02 -2.19
C ASP A 218 -10.09 16.04 -2.23
N ALA A 219 -11.00 15.98 -1.25
CA ALA A 219 -12.15 16.88 -1.15
C ALA A 219 -11.80 18.28 -0.58
N THR A 220 -10.67 18.45 0.14
CA THR A 220 -10.41 19.69 0.91
C THR A 220 -9.09 20.38 0.57
N ALA A 221 -8.09 19.68 0.01
CA ALA A 221 -6.79 20.26 -0.33
C ALA A 221 -6.77 20.84 -1.75
N ASP A 222 -5.88 21.80 -2.00
CA ASP A 222 -5.62 22.33 -3.33
C ASP A 222 -4.68 21.39 -4.13
N SER A 223 -4.68 21.56 -5.48
CA SER A 223 -3.87 20.72 -6.37
C SER A 223 -2.37 20.84 -6.13
N ALA A 224 -1.87 21.99 -5.64
CA ALA A 224 -0.45 22.19 -5.33
C ALA A 224 -0.02 21.33 -4.14
N THR A 225 -0.89 21.18 -3.15
CA THR A 225 -0.66 20.39 -1.95
C THR A 225 -0.73 18.89 -2.22
N LEU A 226 -1.66 18.46 -3.11
CA LEU A 226 -1.87 17.02 -3.40
C LEU A 226 -0.83 16.40 -4.34
N GLY A 227 -0.13 17.21 -5.14
CA GLY A 227 0.74 16.70 -6.22
C GLY A 227 -0.02 15.95 -7.35
N LYS A 228 -1.36 16.05 -7.37
CA LYS A 228 -2.30 15.60 -8.39
C LYS A 228 -3.45 16.61 -8.50
N THR A 229 -4.29 16.51 -9.52
CA THR A 229 -5.47 17.37 -9.67
C THR A 229 -6.42 17.15 -8.49
N ALA A 230 -6.74 18.20 -7.73
CA ALA A 230 -7.71 18.18 -6.65
C ALA A 230 -9.13 17.99 -7.19
N GLY A 231 -10.00 17.28 -6.41
CA GLY A 231 -11.39 17.04 -6.80
C GLY A 231 -11.55 16.07 -7.98
N LYS A 232 -10.49 15.35 -8.35
CA LYS A 232 -10.54 14.36 -9.44
C LYS A 232 -11.58 13.26 -9.16
N ASP A 233 -11.65 12.78 -7.91
CA ASP A 233 -12.59 11.73 -7.52
C ASP A 233 -14.05 12.18 -7.72
N ALA A 234 -14.39 13.42 -7.36
CA ALA A 234 -15.72 13.98 -7.59
C ALA A 234 -16.01 14.18 -9.08
N ALA A 235 -15.04 14.65 -9.87
CA ALA A 235 -15.19 14.83 -11.31
C ALA A 235 -15.36 13.51 -12.06
N GLN A 236 -14.79 12.42 -11.56
CA GLN A 236 -14.91 11.06 -12.10
C GLN A 236 -16.13 10.30 -11.55
N GLY A 237 -16.93 10.90 -10.66
CA GLY A 237 -18.07 10.21 -10.03
C GLY A 237 -17.68 9.04 -9.14
N LYS A 238 -16.49 9.09 -8.53
CA LYS A 238 -16.02 8.06 -7.59
C LYS A 238 -16.76 8.16 -6.27
N ASN A 239 -17.02 7.01 -5.67
CA ASN A 239 -17.62 6.93 -4.33
C ASN A 239 -16.55 7.20 -3.27
N THR A 240 -16.75 8.22 -2.44
CA THR A 240 -15.86 8.60 -1.33
C THR A 240 -16.63 8.77 -0.04
N TYR A 241 -15.95 8.69 1.10
CA TYR A 241 -16.57 8.96 2.40
C TYR A 241 -17.22 10.37 2.48
N PRO A 242 -16.54 11.47 2.05
CA PRO A 242 -17.17 12.79 2.04
C PRO A 242 -18.39 12.90 1.12
N ALA A 243 -18.39 12.24 -0.02
CA ALA A 243 -19.55 12.23 -0.93
C ALA A 243 -20.74 11.49 -0.33
N LEU A 244 -20.49 10.42 0.45
CA LEU A 244 -21.53 9.56 1.00
C LEU A 244 -22.07 10.09 2.34
N LEU A 245 -21.22 10.60 3.23
CA LEU A 245 -21.54 10.94 4.61
C LEU A 245 -21.43 12.44 4.93
N GLY A 246 -20.78 13.22 4.07
CA GLY A 246 -20.33 14.57 4.36
C GLY A 246 -19.01 14.60 5.16
N LEU A 247 -18.35 15.75 5.18
CA LEU A 247 -17.01 15.91 5.76
C LEU A 247 -16.95 15.64 7.27
N ASP A 248 -17.93 16.10 8.03
CA ASP A 248 -17.91 15.97 9.51
C ASP A 248 -18.09 14.50 9.94
N ALA A 249 -19.00 13.77 9.31
CA ALA A 249 -19.18 12.35 9.60
C ALA A 249 -17.96 11.53 9.09
N SER A 250 -17.32 11.93 7.99
CA SER A 250 -16.08 11.31 7.52
C SER A 250 -14.93 11.52 8.51
N ARG A 251 -14.79 12.71 9.08
CA ARG A 251 -13.81 12.99 10.15
C ARG A 251 -14.08 12.18 11.43
N ALA A 252 -15.36 12.03 11.80
CA ALA A 252 -15.74 11.19 12.95
C ALA A 252 -15.40 9.71 12.69
N ALA A 253 -15.67 9.19 11.49
CA ALA A 253 -15.30 7.83 11.09
C ALA A 253 -13.77 7.64 11.08
N LEU A 254 -13.00 8.61 10.57
CA LEU A 254 -11.54 8.60 10.63
C LEU A 254 -11.03 8.51 12.06
N ALA A 255 -11.55 9.34 12.96
CA ALA A 255 -11.16 9.32 14.37
C ALA A 255 -11.48 7.97 15.03
N GLN A 256 -12.63 7.37 14.72
CA GLN A 256 -13.02 6.06 15.23
C GLN A 256 -12.07 4.96 14.76
N HIS A 257 -11.83 4.85 13.46
CA HIS A 257 -10.93 3.82 12.91
C HIS A 257 -9.47 4.02 13.35
N SER A 258 -9.02 5.27 13.47
CA SER A 258 -7.69 5.59 13.99
C SER A 258 -7.53 5.14 15.45
N ALA A 259 -8.52 5.37 16.30
CA ALA A 259 -8.51 4.93 17.70
C ALA A 259 -8.51 3.40 17.81
N GLN A 260 -9.26 2.70 16.95
CA GLN A 260 -9.29 1.23 16.92
C GLN A 260 -7.95 0.64 16.44
N ALA A 261 -7.32 1.23 15.40
CA ALA A 261 -5.99 0.85 14.95
C ALA A 261 -4.94 1.04 16.05
N GLU A 262 -4.97 2.17 16.76
CA GLU A 262 -4.08 2.47 17.87
C GLU A 262 -4.28 1.49 19.04
N ALA A 263 -5.53 1.18 19.39
CA ALA A 263 -5.85 0.19 20.43
C ALA A 263 -5.38 -1.23 20.03
N ALA A 264 -5.47 -1.61 18.75
CA ALA A 264 -4.94 -2.87 18.26
C ALA A 264 -3.41 -2.91 18.37
N ALA A 265 -2.72 -1.86 17.90
CA ALA A 265 -1.26 -1.77 17.99
C ALA A 265 -0.76 -1.83 19.44
N ALA A 266 -1.48 -1.21 20.39
CA ALA A 266 -1.13 -1.22 21.81
C ALA A 266 -1.17 -2.62 22.44
N ARG A 267 -1.89 -3.60 21.85
CA ARG A 267 -1.93 -5.01 22.29
C ARG A 267 -0.72 -5.83 21.84
N LEU A 268 0.07 -5.32 20.89
CA LEU A 268 1.31 -5.97 20.44
C LEU A 268 2.42 -5.83 21.49
N PRO A 269 3.48 -6.66 21.44
CA PRO A 269 4.60 -6.60 22.37
C PRO A 269 5.14 -5.17 22.56
N HIS A 270 5.42 -4.83 23.81
CA HIS A 270 5.90 -3.49 24.21
C HIS A 270 5.02 -2.31 23.73
N GLY A 271 3.78 -2.59 23.30
CA GLY A 271 2.88 -1.58 22.77
C GLY A 271 3.27 -1.06 21.38
N ALA A 272 4.07 -1.78 20.63
CA ALA A 272 4.48 -1.51 19.25
C ALA A 272 4.78 -0.02 18.95
N PRO A 273 5.79 0.58 19.60
CA PRO A 273 6.01 2.02 19.56
C PRO A 273 6.34 2.55 18.14
N ARG A 274 6.98 1.73 17.29
CA ARG A 274 7.33 2.13 15.92
C ARG A 274 6.11 2.13 15.01
N LEU A 275 5.27 1.10 15.09
CA LEU A 275 3.98 1.05 14.40
C LEU A 275 3.09 2.23 14.80
N ARG A 276 2.94 2.49 16.11
CA ARG A 276 2.14 3.61 16.60
C ARG A 276 2.63 4.97 16.13
N ALA A 277 3.94 5.17 16.06
CA ALA A 277 4.51 6.39 15.47
C ALA A 277 4.16 6.55 13.99
N LEU A 278 4.08 5.45 13.21
CA LEU A 278 3.63 5.49 11.82
C LEU A 278 2.11 5.72 11.71
N LEU A 279 1.30 5.07 12.55
CA LEU A 279 -0.15 5.26 12.61
C LEU A 279 -0.49 6.74 12.80
N ALA A 280 0.10 7.38 13.81
CA ALA A 280 -0.11 8.81 14.06
C ALA A 280 0.21 9.68 12.84
N ARG A 281 1.23 9.35 12.06
CA ARG A 281 1.55 10.09 10.82
C ARG A 281 0.57 9.83 9.68
N ILE A 282 0.01 8.63 9.61
CA ILE A 282 -0.95 8.26 8.56
C ILE A 282 -2.28 8.95 8.79
N THR A 283 -2.77 8.93 10.02
CA THR A 283 -4.10 9.41 10.40
C THR A 283 -4.18 10.93 10.66
N HIS A 284 -3.04 11.59 10.93
CA HIS A 284 -2.97 13.04 11.17
C HIS A 284 -2.29 13.79 10.01
N ARG A 285 -2.35 13.24 8.79
CA ARG A 285 -1.85 13.96 7.60
C ARG A 285 -2.68 15.20 7.35
N SER A 286 -2.00 16.33 7.15
CA SER A 286 -2.59 17.57 6.66
C SER A 286 -2.28 17.82 5.18
N HIS A 287 -1.41 17.01 4.59
CA HIS A 287 -0.98 17.08 3.17
C HIS A 287 -0.21 15.82 2.75
#